data_ecb862a92a306b5a1fc8c502f0476cfa
#
_entry.id   ecb862a92a306b5a1fc8c502f0476cfa
#
_cell.length_a   1.000
_cell.length_b   1.000
_cell.length_c   1.000
_cell.angle_alpha   90.00
_cell.angle_beta   90.00
_cell.angle_gamma   90.00
#
_symmetry.space_group_name_H-M   'P 1'
#
loop_
_entity.id
_entity.type
_entity.pdbx_description
1 polymer ?
#
loop_
_entity_poly.entity_id
_entity_poly.type
_entity_poly.pdbx_seq_one_letter_code
_entity_poly.pdbx_strand_id
1 'polypeptide(L)'
;KGESLRDTVETISAMGVDGIVVRHRAAGAPHRVAEWVDAAVINAGDGWHQHPTQSLLDLYTAREHLGDLDGKHIAIVGDIKHSRVARSNALAFATMGAKVTLVAPKTLLPTHLEGWPVTVTHNLDEVVDDLNICYLLRMQLERQTDAVVPSLREFHTEYGLDVRRADRLGDALIMHPGPMNRGVEIDPNVA
;
A
#
# COMPACT_ATOMS: atom_id res chain seq x y z
N LYS A 1 -11.07 -10.51 -29.49
CA LYS A 1 -11.72 -9.41 -28.77
C LYS A 1 -12.44 -10.06 -27.61
N GLY A 2 -12.13 -9.60 -26.42
CA GLY A 2 -12.20 -10.37 -25.21
C GLY A 2 -13.61 -10.72 -24.74
N GLU A 3 -13.69 -11.91 -24.21
CA GLU A 3 -14.71 -12.39 -23.32
C GLU A 3 -14.95 -11.37 -22.18
N SER A 4 -16.19 -11.22 -21.71
CA SER A 4 -16.47 -10.33 -20.59
C SER A 4 -15.95 -10.95 -19.28
N LEU A 5 -15.66 -10.10 -18.28
CA LEU A 5 -15.25 -10.58 -16.96
C LEU A 5 -16.30 -11.54 -16.38
N ARG A 6 -17.58 -11.27 -16.62
CA ARG A 6 -18.69 -12.11 -16.16
C ARG A 6 -18.65 -13.51 -16.80
N ASP A 7 -18.55 -13.58 -18.11
CA ASP A 7 -18.50 -14.87 -18.83
C ASP A 7 -17.29 -15.69 -18.39
N THR A 8 -16.12 -15.01 -18.21
CA THR A 8 -14.90 -15.68 -17.74
C THR A 8 -15.10 -16.32 -16.36
N VAL A 9 -15.65 -15.59 -15.39
CA VAL A 9 -15.77 -16.12 -14.02
C VAL A 9 -16.91 -17.12 -13.89
N GLU A 10 -18.02 -16.99 -14.65
CA GLU A 10 -19.07 -17.98 -14.72
C GLU A 10 -18.57 -19.30 -15.34
N THR A 11 -17.73 -19.22 -16.38
CA THR A 11 -17.07 -20.38 -16.97
C THR A 11 -16.15 -21.10 -15.97
N ILE A 12 -15.33 -20.35 -15.23
CA ILE A 12 -14.45 -20.91 -14.19
C ILE A 12 -15.28 -21.54 -13.08
N SER A 13 -16.35 -20.87 -12.63
CA SER A 13 -17.25 -21.39 -11.59
C SER A 13 -17.93 -22.69 -12.00
N ALA A 14 -18.32 -22.81 -13.29
CA ALA A 14 -18.90 -24.04 -13.83
C ALA A 14 -17.96 -25.24 -13.81
N MET A 15 -16.66 -25.04 -13.64
CA MET A 15 -15.68 -26.12 -13.46
C MET A 15 -15.69 -26.68 -12.02
N GLY A 16 -16.53 -26.16 -11.12
CA GLY A 16 -16.67 -26.64 -9.74
C GLY A 16 -15.56 -26.21 -8.80
N VAL A 17 -15.00 -25.01 -9.00
CA VAL A 17 -13.97 -24.43 -8.10
C VAL A 17 -14.59 -23.92 -6.82
N ASP A 18 -13.92 -24.12 -5.67
CA ASP A 18 -14.36 -23.62 -4.36
C ASP A 18 -14.01 -22.14 -4.15
N GLY A 19 -13.02 -21.62 -4.85
CA GLY A 19 -12.56 -20.24 -4.70
C GLY A 19 -11.90 -19.68 -5.95
N ILE A 20 -12.04 -18.37 -6.12
CA ILE A 20 -11.48 -17.60 -7.25
C ILE A 20 -10.65 -16.44 -6.71
N VAL A 21 -9.37 -16.41 -7.05
CA VAL A 21 -8.48 -15.28 -6.73
C VAL A 21 -8.55 -14.27 -7.88
N VAL A 22 -9.03 -13.06 -7.59
CA VAL A 22 -9.26 -12.02 -8.60
C VAL A 22 -8.25 -10.90 -8.44
N ARG A 23 -7.49 -10.63 -9.52
CA ARG A 23 -6.70 -9.40 -9.67
C ARG A 23 -7.15 -8.69 -10.95
N HIS A 24 -7.63 -7.45 -10.81
CA HIS A 24 -8.24 -6.73 -11.93
C HIS A 24 -7.83 -5.26 -11.95
N ARG A 25 -7.84 -4.65 -13.16
CA ARG A 25 -7.52 -3.23 -13.33
C ARG A 25 -8.62 -2.27 -12.84
N ALA A 26 -9.86 -2.73 -12.82
CA ALA A 26 -11.00 -1.91 -12.38
C ALA A 26 -11.25 -2.10 -10.89
N ALA A 27 -11.41 -0.98 -10.19
CA ALA A 27 -11.85 -0.95 -8.79
C ALA A 27 -13.24 -1.59 -8.65
N GLY A 28 -13.44 -2.39 -7.58
CA GLY A 28 -14.71 -3.07 -7.29
C GLY A 28 -14.96 -4.35 -8.11
N ALA A 29 -14.07 -4.72 -9.04
CA ALA A 29 -14.25 -5.95 -9.84
C ALA A 29 -14.45 -7.21 -8.98
N PRO A 30 -13.68 -7.48 -7.89
CA PRO A 30 -13.90 -8.64 -7.05
C PRO A 30 -15.28 -8.66 -6.38
N HIS A 31 -15.84 -7.52 -5.99
CA HIS A 31 -17.19 -7.43 -5.45
C HIS A 31 -18.23 -7.82 -6.49
N ARG A 32 -18.06 -7.34 -7.73
CA ARG A 32 -18.96 -7.73 -8.82
C ARG A 32 -18.87 -9.22 -9.15
N VAL A 33 -17.66 -9.78 -9.12
CA VAL A 33 -17.47 -11.23 -9.32
C VAL A 33 -18.19 -12.02 -8.24
N ALA A 34 -18.10 -11.60 -6.97
CA ALA A 34 -18.78 -12.28 -5.87
C ALA A 34 -20.33 -12.26 -5.96
N GLU A 35 -20.90 -11.32 -6.74
CA GLU A 35 -22.35 -11.31 -7.02
C GLU A 35 -22.77 -12.32 -8.13
N TRP A 36 -21.81 -12.81 -8.91
CA TRP A 36 -22.10 -13.66 -10.09
C TRP A 36 -21.78 -15.14 -9.85
N VAL A 37 -21.02 -15.48 -8.82
CA VAL A 37 -20.60 -16.85 -8.55
C VAL A 37 -20.81 -17.24 -7.10
N ASP A 38 -21.05 -18.53 -6.84
CA ASP A 38 -21.17 -19.07 -5.47
C ASP A 38 -19.80 -19.37 -4.83
N ALA A 39 -18.73 -19.47 -5.65
CA ALA A 39 -17.37 -19.71 -5.16
C ALA A 39 -16.86 -18.54 -4.30
N ALA A 40 -16.02 -18.82 -3.31
CA ALA A 40 -15.39 -17.81 -2.49
C ALA A 40 -14.49 -16.90 -3.37
N VAL A 41 -14.64 -15.56 -3.24
CA VAL A 41 -13.87 -14.61 -4.05
C VAL A 41 -12.83 -13.89 -3.20
N ILE A 42 -11.56 -14.01 -3.59
CA ILE A 42 -10.42 -13.40 -2.91
C ILE A 42 -9.89 -12.25 -3.75
N ASN A 43 -9.90 -11.02 -3.20
CA ASN A 43 -9.36 -9.85 -3.85
C ASN A 43 -7.82 -9.80 -3.71
N ALA A 44 -7.10 -10.07 -4.81
CA ALA A 44 -5.65 -9.96 -4.92
C ALA A 44 -5.19 -8.64 -5.54
N GLY A 45 -6.02 -7.62 -5.49
CA GLY A 45 -5.74 -6.25 -5.93
C GLY A 45 -6.62 -5.77 -7.08
N ASP A 46 -7.41 -4.73 -6.83
CA ASP A 46 -8.33 -4.14 -7.79
C ASP A 46 -8.03 -2.65 -8.04
N GLY A 47 -7.52 -2.36 -9.21
CA GLY A 47 -7.18 -0.99 -9.62
C GLY A 47 -6.28 -0.25 -8.61
N TRP A 48 -6.68 0.96 -8.23
CA TRP A 48 -6.09 1.76 -7.15
C TRP A 48 -6.89 1.67 -5.84
N HIS A 49 -7.84 0.73 -5.77
CA HIS A 49 -8.80 0.66 -4.68
C HIS A 49 -8.24 -0.11 -3.48
N GLN A 50 -8.10 -1.44 -3.58
CA GLN A 50 -7.67 -2.27 -2.45
C GLN A 50 -6.76 -3.43 -2.87
N HIS A 51 -5.98 -3.92 -1.89
CA HIS A 51 -5.20 -5.15 -1.96
C HIS A 51 -5.21 -5.85 -0.59
N PRO A 52 -6.35 -6.39 -0.16
CA PRO A 52 -6.52 -6.89 1.21
C PRO A 52 -5.56 -8.04 1.54
N THR A 53 -5.24 -8.92 0.59
CA THR A 53 -4.29 -10.00 0.82
C THR A 53 -2.87 -9.49 1.10
N GLN A 54 -2.47 -8.36 0.50
CA GLN A 54 -1.19 -7.70 0.84
C GLN A 54 -1.22 -7.13 2.26
N SER A 55 -2.32 -6.50 2.66
CA SER A 55 -2.43 -5.97 4.02
C SER A 55 -2.40 -7.06 5.08
N LEU A 56 -3.03 -8.20 4.83
CA LEU A 56 -2.95 -9.35 5.72
C LEU A 56 -1.52 -9.90 5.84
N LEU A 57 -0.79 -9.97 4.72
CA LEU A 57 0.62 -10.32 4.70
C LEU A 57 1.46 -9.33 5.52
N ASP A 58 1.24 -8.03 5.32
CA ASP A 58 1.97 -6.97 6.00
C ASP A 58 1.68 -6.97 7.51
N LEU A 59 0.42 -7.14 7.92
CA LEU A 59 0.03 -7.30 9.33
C LEU A 59 0.66 -8.52 9.96
N TYR A 60 0.66 -9.65 9.25
CA TYR A 60 1.28 -10.88 9.73
C TYR A 60 2.77 -10.66 9.98
N THR A 61 3.49 -10.09 9.00
CA THR A 61 4.92 -9.79 9.12
C THR A 61 5.20 -8.82 10.26
N ALA A 62 4.42 -7.74 10.38
CA ALA A 62 4.58 -6.77 11.46
C ALA A 62 4.37 -7.41 12.84
N ARG A 63 3.37 -8.27 12.99
CA ARG A 63 3.12 -8.98 14.26
C ARG A 63 4.20 -10.01 14.61
N GLU A 64 4.77 -10.69 13.65
CA GLU A 64 5.89 -11.60 13.87
C GLU A 64 7.11 -10.88 14.46
N HIS A 65 7.35 -9.63 14.05
CA HIS A 65 8.52 -8.84 14.50
C HIS A 65 8.24 -8.00 15.75
N LEU A 66 7.05 -7.42 15.87
CA LEU A 66 6.71 -6.41 16.87
C LEU A 66 5.71 -6.89 17.93
N GLY A 67 5.11 -8.07 17.74
CA GLY A 67 4.06 -8.59 18.61
C GLY A 67 2.75 -7.83 18.43
N ASP A 68 2.21 -7.24 19.50
CA ASP A 68 1.00 -6.45 19.44
C ASP A 68 1.22 -5.14 18.68
N LEU A 69 0.26 -4.78 17.83
CA LEU A 69 0.31 -3.55 17.04
C LEU A 69 -0.46 -2.38 17.67
N ASP A 70 -1.19 -2.62 18.76
CA ASP A 70 -1.91 -1.56 19.46
C ASP A 70 -0.95 -0.47 19.95
N GLY A 71 -1.28 0.77 19.64
CA GLY A 71 -0.46 1.95 19.94
C GLY A 71 0.84 2.09 19.14
N LYS A 72 1.23 1.10 18.32
CA LYS A 72 2.41 1.23 17.43
C LYS A 72 2.20 2.32 16.39
N HIS A 73 3.28 3.01 16.02
CA HIS A 73 3.25 4.06 15.01
C HIS A 73 3.82 3.56 13.70
N ILE A 74 3.02 3.60 12.64
CA ILE A 74 3.42 3.31 11.27
C ILE A 74 3.36 4.57 10.40
N ALA A 75 4.42 4.86 9.67
CA ALA A 75 4.37 5.80 8.55
C ALA A 75 4.26 5.03 7.23
N ILE A 76 3.29 5.41 6.39
CA ILE A 76 3.17 4.95 5.00
C ILE A 76 3.66 6.10 4.11
N VAL A 77 4.81 5.88 3.45
CA VAL A 77 5.59 6.93 2.78
C VAL A 77 5.59 6.75 1.27
N GLY A 78 5.25 7.80 0.53
CA GLY A 78 5.44 7.84 -0.93
C GLY A 78 4.17 8.05 -1.74
N ASP A 79 3.99 7.29 -2.82
CA ASP A 79 2.86 7.45 -3.75
C ASP A 79 1.56 6.85 -3.18
N ILE A 80 0.94 7.56 -2.26
CA ILE A 80 -0.31 7.15 -1.61
C ILE A 80 -1.47 7.11 -2.60
N LYS A 81 -1.56 8.12 -3.47
CA LYS A 81 -2.67 8.32 -4.40
C LYS A 81 -2.89 7.16 -5.36
N HIS A 82 -1.80 6.60 -5.88
CA HIS A 82 -1.85 5.53 -6.88
C HIS A 82 -1.64 4.14 -6.27
N SER A 83 -1.49 4.07 -4.93
CA SER A 83 -1.23 2.82 -4.23
C SER A 83 -2.49 2.24 -3.59
N ARG A 84 -2.98 1.13 -4.14
CA ARG A 84 -4.02 0.32 -3.48
C ARG A 84 -3.55 -0.30 -2.16
N VAL A 85 -2.24 -0.51 -2.01
CA VAL A 85 -1.65 -1.05 -0.78
C VAL A 85 -1.73 -0.01 0.34
N ALA A 86 -1.44 1.27 0.05
CA ALA A 86 -1.54 2.34 1.04
C ALA A 86 -2.94 2.38 1.68
N ARG A 87 -4.00 2.33 0.85
CA ARG A 87 -5.38 2.34 1.35
C ARG A 87 -5.69 1.12 2.22
N SER A 88 -5.33 -0.07 1.75
CA SER A 88 -5.59 -1.30 2.49
C SER A 88 -4.82 -1.34 3.81
N ASN A 89 -3.53 -0.94 3.81
CA ASN A 89 -2.70 -0.92 5.01
C ASN A 89 -3.18 0.16 6.00
N ALA A 90 -3.57 1.34 5.54
CA ALA A 90 -4.11 2.38 6.40
C ALA A 90 -5.30 1.87 7.24
N LEU A 91 -6.24 1.19 6.58
CA LEU A 91 -7.40 0.59 7.25
C LEU A 91 -7.01 -0.59 8.14
N ALA A 92 -6.17 -1.50 7.64
CA ALA A 92 -5.81 -2.73 8.32
C ALA A 92 -4.99 -2.47 9.61
N PHE A 93 -3.95 -1.64 9.53
CA PHE A 93 -3.15 -1.29 10.70
C PHE A 93 -3.94 -0.49 11.75
N ALA A 94 -4.78 0.45 11.31
CA ALA A 94 -5.65 1.18 12.24
C ALA A 94 -6.68 0.26 12.92
N THR A 95 -7.21 -0.76 12.22
CA THR A 95 -8.09 -1.77 12.82
C THR A 95 -7.38 -2.57 13.91
N MET A 96 -6.06 -2.74 13.81
CA MET A 96 -5.21 -3.37 14.83
C MET A 96 -4.75 -2.42 15.94
N GLY A 97 -5.30 -1.19 16.00
CA GLY A 97 -4.98 -0.21 17.03
C GLY A 97 -3.72 0.62 16.76
N ALA A 98 -3.05 0.44 15.61
CA ALA A 98 -1.87 1.22 15.27
C ALA A 98 -2.22 2.66 14.88
N LYS A 99 -1.33 3.61 15.20
CA LYS A 99 -1.38 4.98 14.70
C LYS A 99 -0.80 5.01 13.29
N VAL A 100 -1.58 5.46 12.33
CA VAL A 100 -1.15 5.51 10.92
C VAL A 100 -0.92 6.95 10.48
N THR A 101 0.28 7.25 10.00
CA THR A 101 0.63 8.53 9.39
C THR A 101 0.95 8.34 7.91
N LEU A 102 0.29 9.10 7.05
CA LEU A 102 0.63 9.17 5.63
C LEU A 102 1.67 10.28 5.42
N VAL A 103 2.75 9.95 4.74
CA VAL A 103 3.85 10.89 4.45
C VAL A 103 4.03 11.00 2.95
N ALA A 104 3.65 12.14 2.37
CA ALA A 104 3.74 12.36 0.93
C ALA A 104 3.63 13.85 0.56
N PRO A 105 4.12 14.27 -0.62
CA PRO A 105 3.76 15.56 -1.18
C PRO A 105 2.25 15.62 -1.46
N LYS A 106 1.66 16.81 -1.43
CA LYS A 106 0.22 17.01 -1.66
C LYS A 106 -0.29 16.41 -2.96
N THR A 107 0.54 16.41 -3.99
CA THR A 107 0.24 15.86 -5.31
C THR A 107 0.09 14.33 -5.34
N LEU A 108 0.70 13.65 -4.37
CA LEU A 108 0.67 12.19 -4.20
C LEU A 108 -0.28 11.72 -3.10
N LEU A 109 -1.07 12.62 -2.54
CA LEU A 109 -2.18 12.27 -1.64
C LEU A 109 -3.51 12.19 -2.41
N PRO A 110 -4.43 11.31 -2.01
CA PRO A 110 -5.80 11.36 -2.49
C PRO A 110 -6.44 12.71 -2.18
N THR A 111 -7.31 13.19 -3.09
CA THR A 111 -8.02 14.46 -2.92
C THR A 111 -8.91 14.46 -1.67
N HIS A 112 -9.45 13.29 -1.32
CA HIS A 112 -10.33 13.08 -0.18
C HIS A 112 -9.79 11.95 0.70
N LEU A 113 -9.59 12.26 1.97
CA LEU A 113 -9.14 11.33 3.01
C LEU A 113 -10.19 11.18 4.13
N GLU A 114 -11.39 11.74 3.91
CA GLU A 114 -12.48 11.64 4.87
C GLU A 114 -12.79 10.16 5.15
N GLY A 115 -12.87 9.81 6.41
CA GLY A 115 -13.12 8.43 6.86
C GLY A 115 -11.90 7.51 6.83
N TRP A 116 -10.71 7.98 6.42
CA TRP A 116 -9.49 7.23 6.65
C TRP A 116 -9.00 7.49 8.08
N PRO A 117 -8.69 6.44 8.84
CA PRO A 117 -8.20 6.57 10.22
C PRO A 117 -6.70 6.90 10.25
N VAL A 118 -6.31 8.05 9.70
CA VAL A 118 -4.92 8.44 9.49
C VAL A 118 -4.66 9.89 9.86
N THR A 119 -3.41 10.18 10.19
CA THR A 119 -2.86 11.54 10.18
C THR A 119 -2.03 11.75 8.91
N VAL A 120 -1.74 12.99 8.56
CA VAL A 120 -0.98 13.35 7.36
C VAL A 120 0.13 14.32 7.73
N THR A 121 1.34 14.06 7.25
CA THR A 121 2.43 15.03 7.20
C THR A 121 3.07 15.07 5.83
N HIS A 122 3.73 16.17 5.51
CA HIS A 122 4.49 16.36 4.28
C HIS A 122 6.01 16.27 4.50
N ASN A 123 6.41 15.87 5.70
CA ASN A 123 7.82 15.81 6.09
C ASN A 123 8.08 14.51 6.89
N LEU A 124 8.88 13.60 6.32
CA LEU A 124 9.24 12.35 6.99
C LEU A 124 10.09 12.60 8.24
N ASP A 125 10.90 13.64 8.24
CA ASP A 125 11.79 13.97 9.36
C ASP A 125 11.04 14.41 10.64
N GLU A 126 9.75 14.74 10.55
CA GLU A 126 8.91 15.06 11.71
C GLU A 126 8.47 13.83 12.51
N VAL A 127 8.48 12.65 11.90
CA VAL A 127 7.92 11.44 12.51
C VAL A 127 8.91 10.28 12.62
N VAL A 128 10.02 10.34 11.89
CA VAL A 128 10.94 9.21 11.72
C VAL A 128 11.48 8.65 13.03
N ASP A 129 11.72 9.49 14.05
CA ASP A 129 12.26 9.08 15.34
C ASP A 129 11.25 8.32 16.23
N ASP A 130 9.96 8.47 15.96
CA ASP A 130 8.87 7.88 16.76
C ASP A 130 8.22 6.66 16.09
N LEU A 131 8.75 6.22 14.94
CA LEU A 131 8.17 5.11 14.18
C LEU A 131 8.54 3.75 14.77
N ASN A 132 7.57 2.85 14.76
CA ASN A 132 7.80 1.41 14.91
C ASN A 132 7.86 0.72 13.55
N ILE A 133 7.20 1.29 12.52
CA ILE A 133 7.20 0.78 11.17
C ILE A 133 7.34 1.94 10.17
N CYS A 134 8.33 1.84 9.29
CA CYS A 134 8.46 2.70 8.10
C CYS A 134 8.07 1.88 6.88
N TYR A 135 6.86 2.10 6.35
CA TYR A 135 6.33 1.40 5.20
C TYR A 135 6.51 2.24 3.95
N LEU A 136 7.44 1.85 3.09
CA LEU A 136 7.76 2.58 1.86
C LEU A 136 6.88 2.10 0.70
N LEU A 137 6.39 3.03 -0.09
CA LEU A 137 5.62 2.74 -1.29
C LEU A 137 6.47 2.94 -2.53
N ARG A 138 6.36 2.00 -3.46
CA ARG A 138 6.94 2.13 -4.78
C ARG A 138 6.37 3.35 -5.50
N MET A 139 7.23 4.21 -6.04
CA MET A 139 6.82 5.23 -6.99
C MET A 139 6.36 4.56 -8.29
N GLN A 140 5.06 4.70 -8.63
CA GLN A 140 4.45 4.01 -9.77
C GLN A 140 4.53 4.87 -11.04
N LEU A 141 5.74 5.06 -11.56
CA LEU A 141 6.01 5.92 -12.73
C LEU A 141 5.20 5.53 -13.97
N GLU A 142 4.94 4.23 -14.14
CA GLU A 142 4.16 3.69 -15.24
C GLU A 142 2.66 4.04 -15.19
N ARG A 143 2.18 4.57 -14.07
CA ARG A 143 0.78 4.94 -13.85
C ARG A 143 0.56 6.46 -13.82
N GLN A 144 1.65 7.21 -13.89
CA GLN A 144 1.60 8.67 -13.85
C GLN A 144 1.54 9.19 -15.29
N THR A 145 0.46 9.88 -15.63
CA THR A 145 0.30 10.59 -16.92
C THR A 145 0.85 12.00 -16.84
N ASP A 146 0.98 12.55 -15.64
CA ASP A 146 1.43 13.91 -15.38
C ASP A 146 2.65 13.90 -14.45
N ALA A 147 3.44 14.97 -14.49
CA ALA A 147 4.54 15.19 -13.56
C ALA A 147 3.98 15.52 -12.16
N VAL A 148 3.82 14.50 -11.32
CA VAL A 148 3.28 14.65 -9.95
C VAL A 148 4.34 15.05 -8.92
N VAL A 149 5.62 14.92 -9.28
CA VAL A 149 6.78 15.41 -8.53
C VAL A 149 7.73 16.13 -9.48
N PRO A 150 8.48 17.15 -9.03
CA PRO A 150 9.38 17.90 -9.89
C PRO A 150 10.50 17.03 -10.48
N SER A 151 11.04 16.12 -9.69
CA SER A 151 12.00 15.10 -10.12
C SER A 151 12.05 13.94 -9.13
N LEU A 152 12.53 12.76 -9.59
CA LEU A 152 12.76 11.61 -8.71
C LEU A 152 13.87 11.89 -7.69
N ARG A 153 14.84 12.70 -8.05
CA ARG A 153 15.93 13.11 -7.14
C ARG A 153 15.41 13.97 -6.00
N GLU A 154 14.54 14.92 -6.30
CA GLU A 154 13.88 15.76 -5.29
C GLU A 154 12.97 14.91 -4.39
N PHE A 155 12.18 14.01 -4.99
CA PHE A 155 11.39 13.06 -4.21
C PHE A 155 12.25 12.23 -3.26
N HIS A 156 13.40 11.70 -3.72
CA HIS A 156 14.33 10.95 -2.88
C HIS A 156 14.86 11.81 -1.73
N THR A 157 15.25 13.05 -2.01
CA THR A 157 15.77 13.97 -0.99
C THR A 157 14.73 14.26 0.11
N GLU A 158 13.49 14.49 -0.27
CA GLU A 158 12.42 14.92 0.65
C GLU A 158 11.74 13.73 1.35
N TYR A 159 11.53 12.62 0.64
CA TYR A 159 10.68 11.50 1.09
C TYR A 159 11.39 10.14 1.09
N GLY A 160 12.53 10.00 0.43
CA GLY A 160 13.27 8.76 0.38
C GLY A 160 13.86 8.37 1.74
N LEU A 161 13.92 7.07 2.01
CA LEU A 161 14.64 6.54 3.16
C LEU A 161 16.13 6.47 2.81
N ASP A 162 16.87 7.51 3.16
CA ASP A 162 18.32 7.59 3.07
C ASP A 162 19.00 6.97 4.30
N VAL A 163 20.32 6.84 4.28
CA VAL A 163 21.10 6.27 5.39
C VAL A 163 20.89 7.07 6.67
N ARG A 164 20.82 8.41 6.61
CA ARG A 164 20.61 9.27 7.78
C ARG A 164 19.27 9.02 8.46
N ARG A 165 18.20 8.86 7.66
CA ARG A 165 16.86 8.53 8.18
C ARG A 165 16.79 7.10 8.69
N ALA A 166 17.46 6.17 8.01
CA ALA A 166 17.55 4.78 8.45
C ALA A 166 18.26 4.66 9.81
N ASP A 167 19.34 5.40 10.02
CA ASP A 167 20.03 5.46 11.33
C ASP A 167 19.11 6.02 12.44
N ARG A 168 18.26 7.00 12.13
CA ARG A 168 17.26 7.56 13.06
C ARG A 168 16.11 6.62 13.36
N LEU A 169 15.73 5.76 12.44
CA LEU A 169 14.70 4.74 12.66
C LEU A 169 15.09 3.71 13.73
N GLY A 170 16.40 3.50 13.96
CA GLY A 170 16.89 2.53 14.93
C GLY A 170 16.34 1.12 14.65
N ASP A 171 15.63 0.55 15.62
CA ASP A 171 15.05 -0.81 15.53
C ASP A 171 13.69 -0.88 14.82
N ALA A 172 13.21 0.22 14.25
CA ALA A 172 11.93 0.23 13.55
C ALA A 172 11.96 -0.70 12.32
N LEU A 173 10.85 -1.40 12.09
CA LEU A 173 10.70 -2.29 10.95
C LEU A 173 10.56 -1.50 9.65
N ILE A 174 11.43 -1.74 8.67
CA ILE A 174 11.32 -1.18 7.34
C ILE A 174 10.56 -2.17 6.46
N MET A 175 9.47 -1.75 5.84
CA MET A 175 8.63 -2.59 4.99
C MET A 175 8.44 -1.99 3.59
N HIS A 176 8.28 -2.86 2.60
CA HIS A 176 8.02 -2.46 1.21
C HIS A 176 7.27 -3.58 0.46
N PRO A 177 6.20 -3.28 -0.30
CA PRO A 177 5.40 -4.32 -0.96
C PRO A 177 6.10 -4.94 -2.19
N GLY A 178 7.26 -4.40 -2.57
CA GLY A 178 8.00 -4.82 -3.77
C GLY A 178 7.29 -4.50 -5.10
N PRO A 179 8.06 -4.51 -6.20
CA PRO A 179 9.51 -4.32 -6.25
C PRO A 179 9.91 -2.89 -5.87
N MET A 180 11.10 -2.68 -5.32
CA MET A 180 11.57 -1.35 -4.92
C MET A 180 12.34 -0.66 -6.05
N ASN A 181 12.25 0.68 -6.11
CA ASN A 181 13.06 1.53 -6.98
C ASN A 181 14.20 2.12 -6.13
N ARG A 182 15.37 1.46 -6.16
CA ARG A 182 16.57 1.91 -5.44
C ARG A 182 16.99 3.29 -5.92
N GLY A 183 17.31 4.20 -4.99
CA GLY A 183 17.63 5.61 -5.28
C GLY A 183 16.39 6.50 -5.52
N VAL A 184 15.18 5.98 -5.30
CA VAL A 184 13.92 6.74 -5.34
C VAL A 184 13.27 6.74 -3.96
N GLU A 185 12.55 5.68 -3.59
CA GLU A 185 11.92 5.58 -2.27
C GLU A 185 12.87 5.06 -1.18
N ILE A 186 13.95 4.38 -1.57
CA ILE A 186 14.95 3.84 -0.64
C ILE A 186 16.37 3.96 -1.23
N ASP A 187 17.33 4.36 -0.39
CA ASP A 187 18.74 4.40 -0.80
C ASP A 187 19.28 2.97 -1.03
N PRO A 188 20.14 2.76 -2.06
CA PRO A 188 20.76 1.46 -2.31
C PRO A 188 21.54 0.89 -1.13
N ASN A 189 22.07 1.76 -0.24
CA ASN A 189 22.84 1.33 0.94
C ASN A 189 21.96 0.96 2.13
N VAL A 190 20.64 1.24 2.06
CA VAL A 190 19.65 0.89 3.08
C VAL A 190 18.88 -0.39 2.68
N ALA A 191 18.77 -0.67 1.37
CA ALA A 191 17.94 -1.73 0.80
C ALA A 191 18.61 -3.11 0.74
#